data_fabfb21d5ef20bb81da06830ef0f9014
#
_entry.id   fabfb21d5ef20bb81da06830ef0f9014
#
_cell.length_a   1.000
_cell.length_b   1.000
_cell.length_c   1.000
_cell.angle_alpha   90.00
_cell.angle_beta   90.00
_cell.angle_gamma   90.00
#
_symmetry.space_group_name_H-M   'P 1'
#
loop_
_entity.id
_entity.type
_entity.pdbx_description
1 polymer ?
#
loop_
_entity_poly.entity_id
_entity_poly.type
_entity_poly.pdbx_seq_one_letter_code
_entity_poly.pdbx_strand_id
1 'polypeptide(L)'
;MGRAHQATGNPRGRPPKIPFDFGQRIMENLRRRVDPKTGLVRPLTAHMARELGVSRSTVSRELRGLRQCGAFETVDIRVSPKQLTTYYRLKA
;
A
#
# COMPACT_ATOMS: atom_id res chain seq x y z
N MET A 1 -14.42 19.84 -27.29
CA MET A 1 -14.55 19.51 -27.11
C MET A 1 -14.22 19.09 -26.71
N GLY A 2 -13.76 18.98 -26.43
CA GLY A 2 -13.78 18.71 -26.06
C GLY A 2 -13.06 18.29 -25.61
N ARG A 3 -12.83 18.47 -25.46
CA ARG A 3 -12.64 18.12 -25.10
C ARG A 3 -12.07 17.77 -24.80
N ALA A 4 -11.73 17.97 -24.92
CA ALA A 4 -11.62 17.74 -24.69
C ALA A 4 -11.16 17.30 -24.23
N HIS A 5 -10.84 17.33 -24.10
CA HIS A 5 -11.04 16.99 -23.83
C HIS A 5 -10.36 16.61 -23.53
N GLN A 6 -9.90 16.75 -23.41
CA GLN A 6 -9.74 16.51 -23.30
C GLN A 6 -9.10 16.27 -22.98
N ALA A 7 -8.86 16.48 -23.06
CA ALA A 7 -8.77 16.31 -22.88
C ALA A 7 -8.18 16.00 -22.33
N THR A 8 -7.99 16.06 -22.09
CA THR A 8 -7.93 15.67 -21.74
C THR A 8 -7.66 15.15 -21.13
N GLY A 9 -7.49 15.17 -20.76
CA GLY A 9 -7.69 14.59 -20.34
C GLY A 9 -7.54 14.13 -19.60
N ASN A 10 -7.61 14.13 -19.27
CA ASN A 10 -7.98 13.64 -18.72
C ASN A 10 -8.36 13.70 -18.23
N PRO A 11 -8.60 14.35 -18.29
CA PRO A 11 -9.07 14.34 -17.70
C PRO A 11 -9.66 14.14 -17.27
N ARG A 12 -10.17 14.97 -17.41
CA ARG A 12 -11.13 14.39 -17.04
C ARG A 12 -11.05 13.13 -16.23
N GLY A 13 -11.80 12.57 -15.60
CA GLY A 13 -11.76 11.28 -15.01
C GLY A 13 -10.39 10.63 -14.82
N ARG A 14 -9.37 11.38 -14.97
CA ARG A 14 -8.03 10.89 -14.78
C ARG A 14 -7.76 10.66 -13.31
N PRO A 15 -7.24 9.48 -12.93
CA PRO A 15 -6.90 9.25 -11.54
C PRO A 15 -5.77 10.17 -11.09
N PRO A 16 -5.68 10.43 -9.77
CA PRO A 16 -4.57 11.22 -9.27
C PRO A 16 -3.26 10.62 -9.72
N LYS A 17 -2.31 11.47 -10.03
CA LYS A 17 -1.04 11.01 -10.49
C LYS A 17 -0.30 10.31 -9.35
N ILE A 18 0.04 9.05 -9.55
CA ILE A 18 0.76 8.28 -8.56
C ILE A 18 2.25 8.56 -8.73
N PRO A 19 2.95 8.96 -7.64
CA PRO A 19 4.37 9.24 -7.75
C PRO A 19 5.15 8.04 -8.25
N PHE A 20 6.21 8.31 -8.99
CA PHE A 20 7.10 7.29 -9.52
C PHE A 20 7.63 6.38 -8.42
N ASP A 21 7.87 6.94 -7.24
CA ASP A 21 8.46 6.20 -6.11
C ASP A 21 7.40 5.74 -5.11
N PHE A 22 6.17 5.56 -5.56
CA PHE A 22 5.06 5.24 -4.66
C PHE A 22 5.32 3.95 -3.87
N GLY A 23 5.82 2.93 -4.55
CA GLY A 23 6.12 1.67 -3.86
C GLY A 23 7.17 1.85 -2.77
N GLN A 24 8.17 2.68 -3.03
CA GLN A 24 9.21 2.96 -2.04
C GLN A 24 8.64 3.69 -0.84
N ARG A 25 7.71 4.61 -1.07
CA ARG A 25 7.07 5.33 0.02
C ARG A 25 6.26 4.40 0.91
N ILE A 26 5.58 3.44 0.29
CA ILE A 26 4.84 2.43 1.06
C ILE A 26 5.81 1.59 1.88
N MET A 27 6.90 1.14 1.27
CA MET A 27 7.88 0.32 1.98
C MET A 27 8.51 1.10 3.14
N GLU A 28 8.78 2.38 2.94
CA GLU A 28 9.32 3.21 4.02
C GLU A 28 8.34 3.33 5.17
N ASN A 29 7.06 3.53 4.84
CA ASN A 29 6.03 3.62 5.87
C ASN A 29 6.01 2.33 6.70
N LEU A 30 6.07 1.19 6.02
CA LEU A 30 6.06 -0.09 6.69
C LEU A 30 7.31 -0.27 7.57
N ARG A 31 8.48 0.08 7.04
CA ARG A 31 9.73 -0.07 7.79
C ARG A 31 9.71 0.73 9.08
N ARG A 32 9.13 1.93 9.04
CA ARG A 32 9.09 2.77 10.25
C ARG A 32 8.20 2.20 11.33
N ARG A 33 7.26 1.33 10.97
CA ARG A 33 6.29 0.77 11.90
C ARG A 33 6.58 -0.67 12.29
N VAL A 34 7.64 -1.26 11.74
CA VAL A 34 7.99 -2.64 12.06
C VAL A 34 8.31 -2.76 13.54
N ASP A 35 7.75 -3.79 14.17
CA ASP A 35 8.04 -4.09 15.56
C ASP A 35 9.46 -4.67 15.64
N PRO A 36 10.39 -4.01 16.33
CA PRO A 36 11.77 -4.50 16.40
C PRO A 36 11.90 -5.86 17.06
N LYS A 37 10.91 -6.26 17.86
CA LYS A 37 10.96 -7.55 18.54
C LYS A 37 10.56 -8.70 17.64
N THR A 38 9.59 -8.48 16.76
CA THR A 38 9.07 -9.56 15.92
C THR A 38 9.52 -9.44 14.47
N GLY A 39 9.93 -8.24 14.05
CA GLY A 39 10.25 -7.99 12.66
C GLY A 39 9.02 -7.92 11.77
N LEU A 40 7.84 -7.78 12.35
CA LEU A 40 6.58 -7.78 11.62
C LEU A 40 5.92 -6.41 11.67
N VAL A 41 5.07 -6.13 10.68
CA VAL A 41 4.35 -4.87 10.62
C VAL A 41 2.94 -5.13 10.10
N ARG A 42 1.96 -4.41 10.65
CA ARG A 42 0.58 -4.52 10.18
C ARG A 42 0.36 -3.62 8.98
N PRO A 43 -0.31 -4.14 7.93
CA PRO A 43 -0.61 -3.32 6.75
C PRO A 43 -1.85 -2.45 7.01
N LEU A 44 -1.66 -1.30 7.59
CA LEU A 44 -2.77 -0.39 7.89
C LEU A 44 -3.08 0.45 6.65
N THR A 45 -3.84 -0.13 5.71
CA THR A 45 -4.08 0.49 4.42
C THR A 45 -4.77 1.85 4.53
N ALA A 46 -5.74 1.98 5.45
CA ALA A 46 -6.43 3.26 5.62
C ALA A 46 -5.47 4.34 6.10
N HIS A 47 -4.60 3.98 7.03
CA HIS A 47 -3.62 4.93 7.55
C HIS A 47 -2.63 5.34 6.46
N MET A 48 -2.13 4.37 5.71
CA MET A 48 -1.19 4.64 4.64
C MET A 48 -1.83 5.49 3.54
N ALA A 49 -3.09 5.20 3.22
CA ALA A 49 -3.80 5.96 2.19
C ALA A 49 -3.91 7.43 2.59
N ARG A 50 -4.24 7.68 3.85
CA ARG A 50 -4.34 9.05 4.35
C ARG A 50 -3.00 9.74 4.32
N GLU A 51 -1.96 9.06 4.77
CA GLU A 51 -0.64 9.65 4.84
C GLU A 51 -0.08 9.96 3.45
N LEU A 52 -0.36 9.09 2.48
CA LEU A 52 0.18 9.23 1.14
C LEU A 52 -0.74 10.01 0.20
N GLY A 53 -1.93 10.37 0.67
CA GLY A 53 -2.85 11.18 -0.12
C GLY A 53 -3.49 10.43 -1.28
N VAL A 54 -3.71 9.13 -1.14
CA VAL A 54 -4.32 8.30 -2.17
C VAL A 54 -5.45 7.48 -1.57
N SER A 55 -6.19 6.76 -2.42
CA SER A 55 -7.29 5.92 -1.94
C SER A 55 -6.73 4.61 -1.36
N ARG A 56 -7.55 3.97 -0.51
CA ARG A 56 -7.17 2.68 0.04
C ARG A 56 -7.01 1.63 -1.06
N SER A 57 -7.84 1.72 -2.09
CA SER A 57 -7.74 0.79 -3.23
C SER A 57 -6.37 0.90 -3.88
N THR A 58 -5.87 2.12 -4.02
CA THR A 58 -4.56 2.35 -4.62
C THR A 58 -3.47 1.73 -3.77
N VAL A 59 -3.54 1.91 -2.44
CA VAL A 59 -2.57 1.31 -1.53
C VAL A 59 -2.63 -0.22 -1.63
N SER A 60 -3.85 -0.79 -1.59
CA SER A 60 -4.02 -2.24 -1.65
C SER A 60 -3.44 -2.81 -2.93
N ARG A 61 -3.66 -2.13 -4.05
CA ARG A 61 -3.14 -2.58 -5.34
C ARG A 61 -1.62 -2.57 -5.35
N GLU A 62 -1.04 -1.52 -4.80
CA GLU A 62 0.41 -1.42 -4.76
C GLU A 62 1.00 -2.48 -3.83
N LEU A 63 0.36 -2.73 -2.69
CA LEU A 63 0.81 -3.76 -1.77
C LEU A 63 0.79 -5.13 -2.43
N ARG A 64 -0.24 -5.41 -3.23
CA ARG A 64 -0.31 -6.68 -3.94
C ARG A 64 0.86 -6.83 -4.91
N GLY A 65 1.16 -5.76 -5.64
CA GLY A 65 2.29 -5.78 -6.56
C GLY A 65 3.62 -5.98 -5.86
N LEU A 66 3.81 -5.29 -4.74
CA LEU A 66 5.04 -5.43 -3.96
C LEU A 66 5.18 -6.85 -3.42
N ARG A 67 4.08 -7.45 -2.97
CA ARG A 67 4.13 -8.82 -2.48
C ARG A 67 4.52 -9.78 -3.60
N GLN A 68 3.95 -9.58 -4.79
CA GLN A 68 4.26 -10.44 -5.94
C GLN A 68 5.71 -10.29 -6.37
N CYS A 69 6.28 -9.11 -6.17
CA CYS A 69 7.69 -8.88 -6.49
C CYS A 69 8.64 -9.37 -5.40
N GLY A 70 8.10 -9.87 -4.29
CA GLY A 70 8.93 -10.40 -3.22
C GLY A 70 9.48 -9.35 -2.27
N ALA A 71 8.88 -8.16 -2.23
CA ALA A 71 9.34 -7.12 -1.32
C ALA A 71 9.03 -7.45 0.13
N PHE A 72 8.02 -8.26 0.37
CA PHE A 72 7.68 -8.75 1.69
C PHE A 72 6.86 -10.01 1.55
N GLU A 73 6.69 -10.71 2.66
CA GLU A 73 5.84 -11.89 2.71
C GLU A 73 4.78 -11.69 3.79
N THR A 74 3.66 -12.41 3.66
CA THR A 74 2.59 -12.31 4.64
C THR A 74 2.75 -13.39 5.69
N VAL A 75 2.42 -13.04 6.94
CA VAL A 75 2.48 -13.95 8.07
C VAL A 75 1.17 -13.82 8.84
N ASP A 76 0.43 -14.92 8.93
CA ASP A 76 -0.83 -14.91 9.67
C ASP A 76 -0.57 -15.39 11.08
N ILE A 77 -0.99 -14.58 12.05
CA ILE A 77 -0.82 -14.89 13.45
C ILE A 77 -2.20 -14.99 14.10
N ARG A 78 -2.42 -16.10 14.81
CA ARG A 78 -3.67 -16.28 15.53
C ARG A 78 -3.60 -15.52 16.85
N VAL A 79 -4.42 -14.48 16.97
CA VAL A 79 -4.45 -13.66 18.17
C VAL A 79 -5.56 -14.12 19.11
N SER A 80 -6.50 -14.92 18.61
CA SER A 80 -7.54 -15.54 19.44
C SER A 80 -8.04 -16.78 18.70
N PRO A 81 -8.80 -17.66 19.37
CA PRO A 81 -9.29 -18.87 18.71
C PRO A 81 -10.11 -18.60 17.45
N LYS A 82 -10.69 -17.41 17.33
CA LYS A 82 -11.55 -17.10 16.21
C LYS A 82 -10.98 -16.00 15.31
N GLN A 83 -9.76 -15.54 15.56
CA GLN A 83 -9.24 -14.40 14.81
C GLN A 83 -7.80 -14.61 14.39
N LEU A 84 -7.57 -14.44 13.09
CA LEU A 84 -6.23 -14.39 12.52
C LEU A 84 -5.96 -12.95 12.10
N THR A 85 -4.73 -12.52 12.34
CA THR A 85 -4.29 -11.20 11.92
C THR A 85 -3.12 -11.37 10.96
N THR A 86 -3.19 -10.71 9.82
CA THR A 86 -2.13 -10.78 8.83
C THR A 86 -1.11 -9.69 9.10
N TYR A 87 0.15 -10.10 9.15
CA TYR A 87 1.28 -9.19 9.27
C TYR A 87 2.17 -9.34 8.05
N TYR A 88 3.02 -8.36 7.83
CA TYR A 88 4.00 -8.40 6.76
C TYR A 88 5.38 -8.54 7.36
N ARG A 89 6.20 -9.40 6.77
CA ARG A 89 7.62 -9.49 7.08
C ARG A 89 8.37 -8.94 5.90
N LEU A 90 9.01 -7.80 6.10
CA LEU A 90 9.72 -7.14 5.02
C LEU A 90 11.01 -7.88 4.71
N LYS A 91 11.35 -7.95 3.44
CA LYS A 91 12.60 -8.53 3.00
C LYS A 91 13.61 -7.42 2.78
N ALA A 92 14.82 -7.67 3.19
CA ALA A 92 15.88 -6.68 3.09
C ALA A 92 16.24 -6.38 1.64
#